data_8e3d1058e05bdc0c3c65eacdfb1f817e
#
_entry.id   8e3d1058e05bdc0c3c65eacdfb1f817e
#
_cell.length_a   1.000
_cell.length_b   1.000
_cell.length_c   1.000
_cell.angle_alpha   90.00
_cell.angle_beta   90.00
_cell.angle_gamma   90.00
#
_symmetry.space_group_name_H-M   'P 1'
#
loop_
_entity.id
_entity.type
_entity.pdbx_description
1 polymer ?
#
loop_
_entity_poly.entity_id
_entity_poly.type
_entity_poly.pdbx_seq_one_letter_code
_entity_poly.pdbx_strand_id
1 'polypeptide(L)'
;MTQADFKPLLKHGKVFVLDVRNKSEFEEGHIPWAKHIPLKDLAKRIHELPTNKPIITVCRKGGGRSAEAAEMIPGADWLEGGTNAYFGE
;
A
#
# COMPACT_ATOMS: atom_id res chain seq x y z
N MET A 1 -3.79 -1.64 9.28
CA MET A 1 -4.42 -0.31 9.46
C MET A 1 -5.83 -0.33 8.90
N THR A 2 -6.80 0.22 9.62
CA THR A 2 -8.18 0.30 9.15
C THR A 2 -8.35 1.40 8.11
N GLN A 3 -9.42 1.30 7.31
CA GLN A 3 -9.76 2.37 6.36
C GLN A 3 -10.01 3.69 7.10
N ALA A 4 -10.69 3.63 8.24
CA ALA A 4 -11.01 4.82 9.02
C ALA A 4 -9.77 5.56 9.51
N ASP A 5 -8.73 4.84 9.91
CA ASP A 5 -7.47 5.44 10.33
C ASP A 5 -6.65 5.93 9.12
N PHE A 6 -6.69 5.16 8.05
CA PHE A 6 -5.88 5.41 6.85
C PHE A 6 -6.28 6.69 6.11
N LYS A 7 -7.58 6.88 5.87
CA LYS A 7 -8.05 7.97 5.01
C LYS A 7 -7.64 9.35 5.48
N PRO A 8 -7.78 9.71 6.76
CA PRO A 8 -7.31 11.02 7.22
C PRO A 8 -5.79 11.15 7.18
N LEU A 9 -5.05 10.08 7.47
CA LEU A 9 -3.59 10.12 7.38
C LEU A 9 -3.12 10.35 5.95
N LEU A 10 -3.77 9.70 5.00
CA LEU A 10 -3.47 9.91 3.58
C LEU A 10 -3.74 11.35 3.17
N LYS A 11 -4.90 11.88 3.54
CA LYS A 11 -5.31 13.24 3.22
C LYS A 11 -4.29 14.27 3.70
N HIS A 12 -3.70 14.05 4.88
CA HIS A 12 -2.74 14.98 5.47
C HIS A 12 -1.28 14.64 5.16
N GLY A 13 -1.04 13.71 4.24
CA GLY A 13 0.32 13.36 3.82
C GLY A 13 1.16 12.69 4.90
N LYS A 14 0.52 12.01 5.85
CA LYS A 14 1.21 11.40 7.00
C LYS A 14 1.67 9.96 6.76
N VAL A 15 1.25 9.36 5.66
CA VAL A 15 1.64 7.99 5.30
C VAL A 15 2.08 7.94 3.84
N PHE A 16 2.91 6.95 3.54
CA PHE A 16 3.33 6.65 2.17
C PHE A 16 2.61 5.37 1.72
N VAL A 17 1.90 5.43 0.60
CA VAL A 17 1.12 4.29 0.10
C VAL A 17 1.94 3.51 -0.92
N LEU A 18 2.11 2.22 -0.68
CA LEU A 18 2.79 1.31 -1.60
C LEU A 18 1.80 0.28 -2.13
N ASP A 19 1.47 0.38 -3.42
CA ASP A 19 0.59 -0.57 -4.08
C ASP A 19 1.42 -1.73 -4.61
N VAL A 20 1.15 -2.93 -4.10
CA VAL A 20 1.91 -4.14 -4.47
C VAL A 20 1.15 -5.07 -5.40
N ARG A 21 0.06 -4.57 -6.00
CA ARG A 21 -0.71 -5.32 -7.00
C ARG A 21 0.08 -5.41 -8.31
N ASN A 22 -0.45 -6.16 -9.27
CA ASN A 22 0.19 -6.21 -10.59
C ASN A 22 -0.12 -4.93 -11.38
N LYS A 23 0.57 -4.77 -12.51
CA LYS A 23 0.46 -3.56 -13.34
C LYS A 23 -0.96 -3.31 -13.83
N SER A 24 -1.66 -4.35 -14.30
CA SER A 24 -3.01 -4.19 -14.83
C SER A 24 -3.99 -3.73 -13.76
N GLU A 25 -3.87 -4.26 -12.55
CA GLU A 25 -4.70 -3.82 -11.44
C GLU A 25 -4.46 -2.36 -11.10
N PHE A 26 -3.20 -1.95 -11.04
CA PHE A 26 -2.82 -0.57 -10.74
C PHE A 26 -3.36 0.39 -11.80
N GLU A 27 -3.27 0.01 -13.06
CA GLU A 27 -3.75 0.84 -14.17
C GLU A 27 -5.26 0.99 -14.22
N GLU A 28 -6.00 0.01 -13.71
CA GLU A 28 -7.46 0.10 -13.63
C GLU A 28 -7.93 1.17 -12.64
N GLY A 29 -7.09 1.52 -11.68
CA GLY A 29 -7.38 2.52 -10.68
C GLY A 29 -6.57 2.24 -9.42
N HIS A 30 -6.09 3.30 -8.77
CA HIS A 30 -5.27 3.15 -7.57
C HIS A 30 -5.50 4.32 -6.62
N ILE A 31 -5.10 4.11 -5.37
CA ILE A 31 -5.22 5.13 -4.33
C ILE A 31 -4.34 6.33 -4.69
N PRO A 32 -4.83 7.56 -4.52
CA PRO A 32 -4.03 8.75 -4.84
C PRO A 32 -2.64 8.71 -4.19
N TRP A 33 -1.65 9.15 -4.94
CA TRP A 33 -0.23 9.22 -4.54
C TRP A 33 0.44 7.87 -4.29
N ALA A 34 -0.23 6.75 -4.59
CA ALA A 34 0.38 5.43 -4.41
C ALA A 34 1.57 5.25 -5.35
N LYS A 35 2.67 4.72 -4.80
CA LYS A 35 3.79 4.24 -5.62
C LYS A 35 3.49 2.79 -5.95
N HIS A 36 3.78 2.39 -7.18
CA HIS A 36 3.55 1.02 -7.63
C HIS A 36 4.86 0.24 -7.67
N ILE A 37 4.95 -0.79 -6.84
CA ILE A 37 6.00 -1.80 -6.92
C ILE A 37 5.31 -3.15 -6.72
N PRO A 38 5.15 -3.95 -7.78
CA PRO A 38 4.55 -5.28 -7.64
C PRO A 38 5.30 -6.11 -6.60
N LEU A 39 4.57 -6.93 -5.86
CA LEU A 39 5.16 -7.75 -4.80
C LEU A 39 6.39 -8.53 -5.27
N LYS A 40 6.34 -9.10 -6.47
CA LYS A 40 7.45 -9.88 -7.03
C LYS A 40 8.75 -9.09 -7.20
N ASP A 41 8.65 -7.77 -7.32
CA ASP A 41 9.80 -6.89 -7.55
C ASP A 41 10.24 -6.17 -6.28
N LEU A 42 9.48 -6.29 -5.19
CA LEU A 42 9.68 -5.47 -4.00
C LEU A 42 11.06 -5.66 -3.36
N ALA A 43 11.53 -6.91 -3.25
CA ALA A 43 12.82 -7.17 -2.61
C ALA A 43 13.96 -6.42 -3.29
N LYS A 44 13.90 -6.27 -4.60
CA LYS A 44 14.93 -5.57 -5.39
C LYS A 44 14.79 -4.05 -5.32
N ARG A 45 13.63 -3.56 -4.90
CA ARG A 45 13.29 -2.14 -5.01
C ARG A 45 12.97 -1.48 -3.66
N ILE A 46 13.21 -2.17 -2.55
CA ILE A 46 12.98 -1.62 -1.22
C ILE A 46 13.74 -0.30 -1.02
N HIS A 47 14.92 -0.18 -1.61
CA HIS A 47 15.73 1.04 -1.50
C HIS A 47 15.07 2.29 -2.07
N GLU A 48 14.01 2.13 -2.87
CA GLU A 48 13.27 3.27 -3.44
C GLU A 48 12.28 3.87 -2.44
N LEU A 49 12.04 3.21 -1.30
CA LEU A 49 11.02 3.64 -0.35
C LEU A 49 11.57 4.69 0.61
N PRO A 50 10.72 5.64 1.04
CA PRO A 50 11.16 6.65 2.00
C PRO A 50 11.36 6.05 3.39
N THR A 51 12.21 6.70 4.20
CA THR A 51 12.46 6.31 5.58
C THR A 51 11.84 7.27 6.58
N ASN A 52 11.20 8.33 6.09
CA ASN A 52 10.68 9.42 6.92
C ASN A 52 9.17 9.40 7.13
N LYS A 53 8.47 8.40 6.60
CA LYS A 53 7.03 8.23 6.76
C LYS A 53 6.69 6.78 6.97
N PRO A 54 5.63 6.48 7.73
CA PRO A 54 5.11 5.11 7.80
C PRO A 54 4.65 4.65 6.41
N ILE A 55 5.00 3.43 6.05
CA ILE A 55 4.63 2.85 4.77
C ILE A 55 3.42 1.95 4.98
N ILE A 56 2.37 2.18 4.21
CA ILE A 56 1.16 1.37 4.23
C ILE A 56 1.07 0.65 2.89
N THR A 57 1.17 -0.68 2.93
CA THR A 57 1.08 -1.49 1.72
C THR A 57 -0.37 -1.80 1.41
N VAL A 58 -0.71 -1.84 0.13
CA VAL A 58 -2.08 -2.12 -0.30
C VAL A 58 -2.11 -3.17 -1.40
N CYS A 59 -3.13 -4.02 -1.33
CA CYS A 59 -3.48 -4.93 -2.41
C CYS A 59 -5.00 -4.84 -2.62
N ARG A 60 -5.60 -5.75 -3.37
CA ARG A 60 -7.01 -5.61 -3.72
C ARG A 60 -7.95 -5.74 -2.53
N LYS A 61 -7.76 -6.81 -1.71
CA LYS A 61 -8.68 -7.13 -0.60
C LYS A 61 -8.08 -6.89 0.78
N GLY A 62 -6.79 -6.63 0.85
CA GLY A 62 -6.07 -6.57 2.12
C GLY A 62 -5.63 -7.96 2.59
N GLY A 63 -4.63 -8.01 3.47
CA GLY A 63 -3.99 -9.27 3.84
C GLY A 63 -3.18 -9.82 2.66
N GLY A 64 -2.97 -11.12 2.59
CA GLY A 64 -2.26 -11.75 1.48
C GLY A 64 -1.02 -10.99 1.01
N ARG A 65 -1.09 -10.46 -0.22
CA ARG A 65 0.03 -9.74 -0.84
C ARG A 65 0.48 -8.52 -0.03
N SER A 66 -0.46 -7.74 0.49
CA SER A 66 -0.09 -6.54 1.24
C SER A 66 0.50 -6.87 2.61
N ALA A 67 0.00 -7.92 3.28
CA ALA A 67 0.57 -8.36 4.54
C ALA A 67 1.99 -8.89 4.35
N GLU A 68 2.21 -9.69 3.29
CA GLU A 68 3.54 -10.19 2.95
C GLU A 68 4.50 -9.05 2.66
N ALA A 69 4.06 -8.05 1.89
CA ALA A 69 4.87 -6.88 1.59
C ALA A 69 5.23 -6.10 2.88
N ALA A 70 4.28 -5.93 3.78
CA ALA A 70 4.52 -5.21 5.02
C ALA A 70 5.58 -5.91 5.88
N GLU A 71 5.61 -7.25 5.87
CA GLU A 71 6.63 -8.00 6.61
C GLU A 71 8.04 -7.77 6.06
N MET A 72 8.16 -7.41 4.80
CA MET A 72 9.45 -7.15 4.15
C MET A 72 10.01 -5.76 4.47
N ILE A 73 9.20 -4.86 5.03
CA ILE A 73 9.57 -3.47 5.22
C ILE A 73 9.48 -3.12 6.70
N PRO A 74 10.61 -2.78 7.35
CA PRO A 74 10.59 -2.43 8.77
C PRO A 74 9.59 -1.31 9.08
N GLY A 75 8.71 -1.53 10.05
CA GLY A 75 7.75 -0.52 10.49
C GLY A 75 6.54 -0.34 9.61
N ALA A 76 6.43 -1.08 8.51
CA ALA A 76 5.27 -0.98 7.61
C ALA A 76 4.05 -1.69 8.18
N ASP A 77 2.88 -1.23 7.74
CA ASP A 77 1.61 -1.90 8.02
C ASP A 77 0.87 -2.08 6.68
N TRP A 78 -0.21 -2.85 6.68
CA TRP A 78 -1.01 -3.06 5.47
C TRP A 78 -2.44 -2.58 5.68
N LEU A 79 -3.10 -2.19 4.59
CA LEU A 79 -4.44 -1.60 4.63
C LEU A 79 -5.50 -2.71 4.62
N GLU A 80 -6.30 -2.78 5.68
CA GLU A 80 -7.42 -3.72 5.78
C GLU A 80 -8.45 -3.39 4.72
N GLY A 81 -8.96 -4.42 4.05
CA GLY A 81 -9.92 -4.26 2.98
C GLY A 81 -9.34 -3.79 1.64
N GLY A 82 -8.09 -3.35 1.64
CA GLY A 82 -7.38 -2.99 0.42
C GLY A 82 -8.02 -1.91 -0.43
N THR A 83 -7.72 -1.93 -1.73
CA THR A 83 -8.28 -0.97 -2.67
C THR A 83 -9.78 -1.15 -2.85
N ASN A 84 -10.30 -2.38 -2.73
CA ASN A 84 -11.74 -2.63 -2.83
C ASN A 84 -12.49 -1.81 -1.79
N ALA A 85 -12.12 -1.94 -0.52
CA ALA A 85 -12.79 -1.19 0.55
C ALA A 85 -12.54 0.30 0.44
N TYR A 86 -11.35 0.70 0.00
CA TYR A 86 -11.04 2.13 -0.17
C TYR A 86 -12.00 2.78 -1.17
N PHE A 87 -12.30 2.10 -2.28
CA PHE A 87 -13.19 2.63 -3.31
C PHE A 87 -14.67 2.28 -3.08
N GLY A 88 -15.00 1.63 -1.96
CA GLY A 88 -16.39 1.35 -1.60
C GLY A 88 -16.97 0.10 -2.25
N GLU A 89 -16.15 -0.82 -2.65
CA GLU A 89 -16.61 -2.08 -3.27
C GLU A 89 -16.81 -3.20 -2.27
#